data_d91bbdf4a0c192af054477918a8ebdaf
#
_entry.id   d91bbdf4a0c192af054477918a8ebdaf
#
_cell.length_a   1.000
_cell.length_b   1.000
_cell.length_c   1.000
_cell.angle_alpha   90.00
_cell.angle_beta   90.00
_cell.angle_gamma   90.00
#
_symmetry.space_group_name_H-M   'P 1'
#
loop_
_entity.id
_entity.type
_entity.pdbx_description
1 polymer ?
#
loop_
_entity_poly.entity_id
_entity_poly.type
_entity_poly.pdbx_seq_one_letter_code
_entity_poly.pdbx_strand_id
1 'polypeptide(L)'
;LKKKEVKSFSVKDFKKDFLGEKVSKTADKELEWLIMPSAFQEAVKLPGIPMGRTTMVRGWSDTGKKTKKNLAIAAAMRQGVLPVIFETEGNFDFQYAKDCGMDIEPIYGEIEDEETGEVRDGIVDWEGNYVLFTPTKMCDFCGKMDYSAGKEGTKQRKVAVIEDIGWIINTFLDEQDNGNLPMPLLFIWDSVGSIQSWKSYTSKVGNNMFDAG
;
A
#
# COMPACT_ATOMS: atom_id res chain seq x y z
N LEU A 1 25.38 -51.31 -21.60
CA LEU A 1 24.61 -50.23 -20.98
C LEU A 1 25.58 -49.18 -20.50
N LYS A 2 25.70 -48.03 -21.24
CA LYS A 2 26.49 -46.87 -20.82
C LYS A 2 25.81 -46.22 -19.63
N LYS A 3 26.46 -46.19 -18.46
CA LYS A 3 26.03 -45.39 -17.31
C LYS A 3 26.02 -43.93 -17.74
N LYS A 4 24.82 -43.30 -17.72
CA LYS A 4 24.69 -41.83 -17.80
C LYS A 4 25.34 -41.24 -16.54
N GLU A 5 26.42 -40.50 -16.68
CA GLU A 5 26.97 -39.68 -15.61
C GLU A 5 25.87 -38.66 -15.20
N VAL A 6 25.43 -38.76 -13.96
CA VAL A 6 24.55 -37.78 -13.35
C VAL A 6 25.41 -36.56 -13.07
N LYS A 7 25.33 -35.52 -13.89
CA LYS A 7 25.97 -34.23 -13.60
C LYS A 7 25.48 -33.75 -12.23
N SER A 8 26.39 -33.52 -11.31
CA SER A 8 26.06 -32.94 -10.01
C SER A 8 25.45 -31.56 -10.22
N PHE A 9 24.29 -31.30 -9.59
CA PHE A 9 23.64 -29.99 -9.63
C PHE A 9 24.52 -28.94 -8.95
N SER A 10 24.89 -27.89 -9.69
CA SER A 10 25.66 -26.75 -9.19
C SER A 10 24.76 -25.51 -9.19
N VAL A 11 24.49 -24.94 -8.02
CA VAL A 11 23.76 -23.69 -7.88
C VAL A 11 24.41 -22.53 -8.63
N LYS A 12 25.76 -22.54 -8.71
CA LYS A 12 26.56 -21.53 -9.43
C LYS A 12 26.30 -21.58 -10.93
N ASP A 13 26.28 -22.80 -11.48
CA ASP A 13 26.04 -23.00 -12.93
C ASP A 13 24.57 -22.69 -13.25
N PHE A 14 23.64 -23.12 -12.42
CA PHE A 14 22.24 -22.78 -12.57
C PHE A 14 21.99 -21.25 -12.56
N LYS A 15 22.63 -20.51 -11.63
CA LYS A 15 22.54 -19.04 -11.61
C LYS A 15 23.12 -18.42 -12.87
N LYS A 16 24.22 -18.91 -13.37
CA LYS A 16 24.85 -18.40 -14.59
C LYS A 16 24.00 -18.65 -15.83
N ASP A 17 23.44 -19.85 -15.94
CA ASP A 17 22.66 -20.26 -17.12
C ASP A 17 21.26 -19.69 -17.15
N PHE A 18 20.62 -19.52 -15.97
CA PHE A 18 19.22 -19.09 -15.85
C PHE A 18 19.06 -17.59 -15.62
N LEU A 19 19.94 -16.95 -14.84
CA LEU A 19 19.80 -15.56 -14.44
C LEU A 19 20.70 -14.60 -15.24
N GLY A 20 21.68 -15.12 -15.99
CA GLY A 20 22.65 -14.33 -16.74
C GLY A 20 23.55 -13.45 -15.85
N GLU A 21 24.57 -12.83 -16.42
CA GLU A 21 25.52 -11.97 -15.70
C GLU A 21 24.91 -10.65 -15.16
N LYS A 22 23.67 -10.32 -15.55
CA LYS A 22 23.03 -9.05 -15.17
C LYS A 22 22.56 -8.98 -13.72
N VAL A 23 22.46 -10.09 -13.00
CA VAL A 23 21.92 -10.12 -11.62
C VAL A 23 22.95 -9.70 -10.57
N SER A 24 24.25 -9.78 -10.89
CA SER A 24 25.31 -9.46 -9.92
C SER A 24 25.58 -7.97 -9.69
N LYS A 25 25.04 -7.08 -10.52
CA LYS A 25 25.32 -5.63 -10.42
C LYS A 25 24.39 -4.84 -9.51
N THR A 26 23.35 -5.47 -8.95
CA THR A 26 22.39 -4.81 -8.04
C THR A 26 22.75 -4.93 -6.56
N ALA A 27 23.82 -5.64 -6.22
CA ALA A 27 24.17 -5.95 -4.83
C ALA A 27 24.87 -4.82 -4.07
N ASP A 28 25.36 -3.77 -4.75
CA ASP A 28 26.25 -2.76 -4.14
C ASP A 28 25.62 -1.38 -3.94
N LYS A 29 24.28 -1.22 -4.10
CA LYS A 29 23.64 0.02 -3.69
C LYS A 29 23.42 -0.02 -2.19
N GLU A 30 23.99 0.96 -1.48
CA GLU A 30 23.63 1.22 -0.07
C GLU A 30 22.10 1.36 0.03
N LEU A 31 21.54 0.62 0.98
CA LEU A 31 20.10 0.71 1.24
C LEU A 31 19.82 2.01 1.99
N GLU A 32 18.96 2.83 1.41
CA GLU A 32 18.36 3.94 2.12
C GLU A 32 17.20 3.41 2.98
N TRP A 33 16.99 4.05 4.14
CA TRP A 33 16.03 3.59 5.12
C TRP A 33 15.06 4.69 5.52
N LEU A 34 13.79 4.38 5.54
CA LEU A 34 12.83 5.12 6.35
C LEU A 34 13.10 4.75 7.81
N ILE A 35 13.69 5.66 8.56
CA ILE A 35 14.12 5.41 9.94
C ILE A 35 12.90 5.24 10.85
N MET A 36 12.82 4.10 11.52
CA MET A 36 11.74 3.78 12.44
C MET A 36 12.13 4.11 13.88
N PRO A 37 11.16 4.22 14.81
CA PRO A 37 11.44 4.44 16.24
C PRO A 37 12.39 3.39 16.84
N SER A 38 13.14 3.75 17.88
CA SER A 38 14.16 2.91 18.52
C SER A 38 13.63 1.53 18.95
N ALA A 39 12.42 1.47 19.49
CA ALA A 39 11.79 0.21 19.88
C ALA A 39 11.61 -0.76 18.69
N PHE A 40 11.31 -0.23 17.49
CA PHE A 40 11.28 -1.04 16.29
C PHE A 40 12.68 -1.52 15.90
N GLN A 41 13.67 -0.60 15.92
CA GLN A 41 15.06 -0.92 15.59
C GLN A 41 15.62 -2.00 16.51
N GLU A 42 15.34 -1.92 17.80
CA GLU A 42 15.75 -2.92 18.79
C GLU A 42 15.10 -4.28 18.54
N ALA A 43 13.81 -4.29 18.17
CA ALA A 43 13.07 -5.53 17.95
C ALA A 43 13.51 -6.27 16.67
N VAL A 44 13.73 -5.54 15.58
CA VAL A 44 14.04 -6.14 14.27
C VAL A 44 15.53 -6.10 13.90
N LYS A 45 16.36 -5.39 14.69
CA LYS A 45 17.80 -5.19 14.45
C LYS A 45 18.11 -4.54 13.10
N LEU A 46 17.21 -3.69 12.61
CA LEU A 46 17.36 -2.91 11.39
C LEU A 46 17.00 -1.45 11.67
N PRO A 47 17.58 -0.47 10.94
CA PRO A 47 17.29 0.96 11.14
C PRO A 47 15.83 1.32 10.90
N GLY A 48 15.14 0.59 10.01
CA GLY A 48 13.79 0.92 9.61
C GLY A 48 13.25 0.08 8.47
N ILE A 49 12.48 0.72 7.60
CA ILE A 49 11.92 0.12 6.39
C ILE A 49 12.84 0.46 5.21
N PRO A 50 13.35 -0.52 4.43
CA PRO A 50 14.23 -0.24 3.31
C PRO A 50 13.47 0.47 2.19
N MET A 51 14.00 1.60 1.72
CA MET A 51 13.43 2.35 0.60
C MET A 51 13.69 1.63 -0.73
N GLY A 52 12.79 1.85 -1.71
CA GLY A 52 12.86 1.17 -3.01
C GLY A 52 12.63 -0.35 -2.91
N ARG A 53 11.97 -0.81 -1.85
CA ARG A 53 11.63 -2.22 -1.62
C ARG A 53 10.18 -2.37 -1.16
N THR A 54 9.61 -3.55 -1.38
CA THR A 54 8.32 -3.94 -0.79
C THR A 54 8.56 -4.65 0.54
N THR A 55 7.92 -4.16 1.59
CA THR A 55 7.95 -4.77 2.92
C THR A 55 6.57 -5.32 3.26
N MET A 56 6.46 -6.61 3.53
CA MET A 56 5.22 -7.24 3.97
C MET A 56 5.21 -7.42 5.48
N VAL A 57 4.12 -6.98 6.12
CA VAL A 57 3.87 -7.19 7.55
C VAL A 57 2.76 -8.21 7.71
N ARG A 58 3.08 -9.39 8.28
CA ARG A 58 2.12 -10.47 8.56
C ARG A 58 2.01 -10.72 10.05
N GLY A 59 0.84 -11.14 10.49
CA GLY A 59 0.58 -11.51 11.89
C GLY A 59 -0.91 -11.75 12.12
N TRP A 60 -1.23 -12.44 13.21
CA TRP A 60 -2.60 -12.66 13.68
C TRP A 60 -3.29 -11.33 14.01
N SER A 61 -4.61 -11.35 14.17
CA SER A 61 -5.34 -10.19 14.72
C SER A 61 -4.70 -9.75 16.03
N ASP A 62 -4.78 -8.44 16.31
CA ASP A 62 -4.36 -7.81 17.56
C ASP A 62 -2.87 -7.97 17.96
N THR A 63 -2.02 -8.29 16.96
CA THR A 63 -0.56 -8.40 17.16
C THR A 63 0.19 -7.09 16.88
N GLY A 64 -0.50 -5.93 16.84
CA GLY A 64 0.11 -4.63 16.67
C GLY A 64 0.42 -4.23 15.22
N LYS A 65 -0.18 -4.88 14.20
CA LYS A 65 0.00 -4.50 12.79
C LYS A 65 -0.42 -3.05 12.53
N LYS A 66 -1.60 -2.62 13.05
CA LYS A 66 -2.09 -1.23 12.94
C LYS A 66 -1.14 -0.23 13.60
N THR A 67 -0.65 -0.55 14.79
CA THR A 67 0.35 0.29 15.49
C THR A 67 1.59 0.46 14.64
N LYS A 68 2.13 -0.64 14.08
CA LYS A 68 3.31 -0.60 13.23
C LYS A 68 3.08 0.21 11.95
N LYS A 69 1.91 0.08 11.32
CA LYS A 69 1.49 0.91 10.20
C LYS A 69 1.52 2.39 10.58
N ASN A 70 0.83 2.77 11.65
CA ASN A 70 0.74 4.16 12.09
C ASN A 70 2.12 4.75 12.47
N LEU A 71 2.99 3.96 13.13
CA LEU A 71 4.36 4.37 13.40
C LEU A 71 5.18 4.59 12.12
N ALA A 72 4.96 3.78 11.07
CA ALA A 72 5.61 3.97 9.77
C ALA A 72 5.13 5.24 9.07
N ILE A 73 3.81 5.52 9.11
CA ILE A 73 3.22 6.76 8.58
C ILE A 73 3.83 7.97 9.31
N ALA A 74 3.80 7.96 10.64
CA ALA A 74 4.37 9.03 11.45
C ALA A 74 5.87 9.23 11.19
N ALA A 75 6.63 8.15 11.01
CA ALA A 75 8.04 8.23 10.66
C ALA A 75 8.27 8.81 9.27
N ALA A 76 7.42 8.48 8.29
CA ALA A 76 7.47 9.03 6.94
C ALA A 76 7.23 10.54 6.95
N MET A 77 6.16 10.99 7.60
CA MET A 77 5.83 12.43 7.70
C MET A 77 6.98 13.23 8.31
N ARG A 78 7.59 12.74 9.42
CA ARG A 78 8.74 13.39 10.06
C ARG A 78 10.00 13.47 9.19
N GLN A 79 10.13 12.59 8.21
CA GLN A 79 11.28 12.52 7.30
C GLN A 79 10.99 13.14 5.93
N GLY A 80 9.87 13.85 5.77
CA GLY A 80 9.49 14.49 4.51
C GLY A 80 9.10 13.51 3.40
N VAL A 81 8.73 12.28 3.77
CA VAL A 81 8.18 11.27 2.87
C VAL A 81 6.66 11.36 2.90
N LEU A 82 6.01 11.47 1.74
CA LEU A 82 4.55 11.51 1.65
C LEU A 82 3.94 10.10 1.77
N PRO A 83 3.18 9.81 2.84
CA PRO A 83 2.44 8.55 2.92
C PRO A 83 1.20 8.59 2.04
N VAL A 84 1.07 7.59 1.15
CA VAL A 84 -0.10 7.31 0.34
C VAL A 84 -0.71 5.99 0.84
N ILE A 85 -1.87 6.07 1.47
CA ILE A 85 -2.46 4.99 2.25
C ILE A 85 -3.68 4.45 1.50
N PHE A 86 -3.67 3.16 1.21
CA PHE A 86 -4.82 2.41 0.70
C PHE A 86 -5.45 1.64 1.86
N GLU A 87 -6.46 2.24 2.47
CA GLU A 87 -7.23 1.63 3.57
C GLU A 87 -8.45 0.93 2.99
N THR A 88 -8.31 -0.37 2.74
CA THR A 88 -9.29 -1.16 2.00
C THR A 88 -10.34 -1.84 2.88
N GLU A 89 -10.18 -1.78 4.21
CA GLU A 89 -11.16 -2.27 5.18
C GLU A 89 -12.16 -1.19 5.63
N GLY A 90 -11.88 0.09 5.32
CA GLY A 90 -12.76 1.22 5.64
C GLY A 90 -12.78 1.60 7.12
N ASN A 91 -11.73 1.28 7.87
CA ASN A 91 -11.68 1.46 9.33
C ASN A 91 -10.42 2.20 9.82
N PHE A 92 -9.96 3.22 9.08
CA PHE A 92 -8.83 4.03 9.50
C PHE A 92 -9.18 4.87 10.74
N ASP A 93 -8.49 4.59 11.83
CA ASP A 93 -8.65 5.29 13.11
C ASP A 93 -7.64 6.45 13.18
N PHE A 94 -8.11 7.66 12.88
CA PHE A 94 -7.30 8.87 12.88
C PHE A 94 -6.82 9.25 14.28
N GLN A 95 -7.67 9.10 15.32
CA GLN A 95 -7.25 9.42 16.68
C GLN A 95 -6.11 8.51 17.13
N TYR A 96 -6.23 7.22 16.87
CA TYR A 96 -5.15 6.28 17.18
C TYR A 96 -3.90 6.54 16.34
N ALA A 97 -4.04 6.96 15.09
CA ALA A 97 -2.91 7.35 14.26
C ALA A 97 -2.19 8.60 14.81
N LYS A 98 -2.94 9.59 15.29
CA LYS A 98 -2.42 10.78 16.01
C LYS A 98 -1.69 10.37 17.29
N ASP A 99 -2.26 9.48 18.09
CA ASP A 99 -1.64 8.95 19.31
C ASP A 99 -0.34 8.18 19.02
N CYS A 100 -0.24 7.55 17.85
CA CYS A 100 1.01 6.94 17.36
C CYS A 100 2.04 7.95 16.83
N GLY A 101 1.71 9.24 16.81
CA GLY A 101 2.59 10.33 16.40
C GLY A 101 2.48 10.75 14.94
N MET A 102 1.37 10.42 14.28
CA MET A 102 1.01 10.99 12.99
C MET A 102 0.70 12.48 13.18
N ASP A 103 1.33 13.34 12.37
CA ASP A 103 1.16 14.81 12.44
C ASP A 103 -0.09 15.21 11.69
N ILE A 104 -1.23 15.14 12.39
CA ILE A 104 -2.57 15.44 11.86
C ILE A 104 -3.40 16.21 12.89
N GLU A 105 -4.28 17.08 12.40
CA GLU A 105 -5.19 17.85 13.24
C GLU A 105 -6.65 17.62 12.83
N PRO A 106 -7.59 17.54 13.80
CA PRO A 106 -9.01 17.41 13.50
C PRO A 106 -9.58 18.71 12.97
N ILE A 107 -10.40 18.61 11.93
CA ILE A 107 -11.23 19.69 11.41
C ILE A 107 -12.61 19.55 12.02
N TYR A 108 -13.04 20.59 12.75
CA TYR A 108 -14.35 20.61 13.40
C TYR A 108 -15.39 21.30 12.49
N GLY A 109 -16.61 20.80 12.54
CA GLY A 109 -17.73 21.33 11.80
C GLY A 109 -19.06 20.76 12.30
N GLU A 110 -20.13 21.15 11.65
CA GLU A 110 -21.47 20.66 11.95
C GLU A 110 -21.67 19.27 11.34
N ILE A 111 -22.15 18.33 12.13
CA ILE A 111 -22.52 16.96 11.74
C ILE A 111 -24.03 16.84 11.92
N GLU A 112 -24.74 16.59 10.83
CA GLU A 112 -26.18 16.27 10.85
C GLU A 112 -26.34 14.75 11.02
N ASP A 113 -27.12 14.36 12.02
CA ASP A 113 -27.51 12.97 12.22
C ASP A 113 -28.55 12.56 11.18
N GLU A 114 -28.25 11.58 10.34
CA GLU A 114 -29.09 11.16 9.22
C GLU A 114 -30.46 10.60 9.66
N GLU A 115 -30.59 10.10 10.90
CA GLU A 115 -31.83 9.52 11.40
C GLU A 115 -32.72 10.55 12.11
N THR A 116 -32.10 11.46 12.86
CA THR A 116 -32.83 12.44 13.69
C THR A 116 -32.88 13.84 13.11
N GLY A 117 -31.99 14.19 12.18
CA GLY A 117 -31.79 15.53 11.66
C GLY A 117 -31.20 16.51 12.69
N GLU A 118 -30.70 16.01 13.82
CA GLU A 118 -30.05 16.85 14.82
C GLU A 118 -28.65 17.25 14.34
N VAL A 119 -28.37 18.55 14.45
CA VAL A 119 -27.04 19.11 14.12
C VAL A 119 -26.21 19.24 15.40
N ARG A 120 -24.99 18.71 15.38
CA ARG A 120 -24.03 18.82 16.50
C ARG A 120 -22.64 19.15 16.00
N ASP A 121 -21.87 19.86 16.80
CA ASP A 121 -20.45 20.04 16.53
C ASP A 121 -19.66 18.72 16.69
N GLY A 122 -18.76 18.45 15.74
CA GLY A 122 -17.93 17.26 15.77
C GLY A 122 -16.76 17.34 14.80
N ILE A 123 -15.95 16.28 14.75
CA ILE A 123 -14.85 16.17 13.80
C ILE A 123 -15.42 15.72 12.45
N VAL A 124 -15.28 16.58 11.43
CA VAL A 124 -15.78 16.31 10.07
C VAL A 124 -14.70 15.77 9.15
N ASP A 125 -13.43 16.09 9.41
CA ASP A 125 -12.28 15.60 8.63
C ASP A 125 -10.98 15.76 9.45
N TRP A 126 -9.86 15.34 8.86
CA TRP A 126 -8.52 15.46 9.42
C TRP A 126 -7.56 16.06 8.39
N GLU A 127 -6.82 17.08 8.84
CA GLU A 127 -5.79 17.73 8.04
C GLU A 127 -4.41 17.17 8.35
N GLY A 128 -3.54 17.07 7.32
CA GLY A 128 -2.17 16.62 7.46
C GLY A 128 -1.51 16.30 6.13
N ASN A 129 -0.21 16.06 6.17
CA ASN A 129 0.57 15.76 4.97
C ASN A 129 0.54 14.25 4.63
N TYR A 130 -0.61 13.77 4.19
CA TYR A 130 -0.85 12.38 3.77
C TYR A 130 -1.92 12.33 2.68
N VAL A 131 -2.02 11.20 1.99
CA VAL A 131 -3.13 10.88 1.09
C VAL A 131 -3.76 9.58 1.53
N LEU A 132 -5.08 9.57 1.72
CA LEU A 132 -5.84 8.39 2.13
C LEU A 132 -6.87 8.02 1.06
N PHE A 133 -6.76 6.82 0.52
CA PHE A 133 -7.70 6.19 -0.37
C PHE A 133 -8.51 5.13 0.38
N THR A 134 -9.79 5.40 0.59
CA THR A 134 -10.80 4.39 0.94
C THR A 134 -11.33 3.72 -0.33
N PRO A 135 -12.06 2.59 -0.26
CA PRO A 135 -12.69 2.00 -1.44
C PRO A 135 -13.55 2.99 -2.24
N THR A 136 -14.29 3.87 -1.56
CA THR A 136 -15.09 4.92 -2.20
C THR A 136 -14.21 5.92 -2.95
N LYS A 137 -13.19 6.47 -2.30
CA LYS A 137 -12.26 7.43 -2.93
C LYS A 137 -11.49 6.80 -4.11
N MET A 138 -11.14 5.51 -4.04
CA MET A 138 -10.55 4.80 -5.17
C MET A 138 -11.54 4.72 -6.35
N CYS A 139 -12.81 4.42 -6.09
CA CYS A 139 -13.84 4.43 -7.14
C CYS A 139 -14.06 5.82 -7.71
N ASP A 140 -14.05 6.88 -6.90
CA ASP A 140 -14.19 8.26 -7.38
C ASP A 140 -13.03 8.65 -8.31
N PHE A 141 -11.83 8.20 -7.98
CA PHE A 141 -10.62 8.54 -8.71
C PHE A 141 -10.45 7.74 -10.02
N CYS A 142 -10.65 6.42 -10.00
CA CYS A 142 -10.39 5.54 -11.13
C CYS A 142 -11.54 4.57 -11.47
N GLY A 143 -12.73 4.77 -10.91
CA GLY A 143 -13.86 3.86 -11.12
C GLY A 143 -14.40 3.78 -12.54
N LYS A 144 -13.98 4.66 -13.45
CA LYS A 144 -14.28 4.57 -14.89
C LYS A 144 -13.29 3.69 -15.65
N MET A 145 -12.15 3.32 -15.07
CA MET A 145 -11.17 2.51 -15.77
C MET A 145 -11.69 1.11 -16.08
N ASP A 146 -11.55 0.71 -17.34
CA ASP A 146 -11.72 -0.67 -17.80
C ASP A 146 -10.34 -1.29 -18.00
N TYR A 147 -9.92 -2.10 -17.04
CA TYR A 147 -8.59 -2.70 -17.03
C TYR A 147 -8.42 -3.80 -18.10
N SER A 148 -9.52 -4.35 -18.62
CA SER A 148 -9.45 -5.29 -19.76
C SER A 148 -9.15 -4.57 -21.07
N ALA A 149 -9.69 -3.36 -21.23
CA ALA A 149 -9.50 -2.53 -22.42
C ALA A 149 -8.32 -1.54 -22.30
N GLY A 150 -7.77 -1.36 -21.08
CA GLY A 150 -6.69 -0.41 -20.80
C GLY A 150 -7.07 1.06 -21.04
N LYS A 151 -8.35 1.41 -20.88
CA LYS A 151 -8.87 2.77 -21.12
C LYS A 151 -10.10 3.06 -20.26
N GLU A 152 -10.48 4.33 -20.18
CA GLU A 152 -11.72 4.72 -19.53
C GLU A 152 -12.96 4.14 -20.24
N GLY A 153 -13.86 3.58 -19.45
CA GLY A 153 -15.21 3.16 -19.84
C GLY A 153 -16.24 4.28 -19.64
N THR A 154 -17.48 3.98 -19.96
CA THR A 154 -18.60 4.94 -19.85
C THR A 154 -19.31 4.89 -18.49
N LYS A 155 -19.12 3.84 -17.71
CA LYS A 155 -19.81 3.61 -16.45
C LYS A 155 -18.86 3.69 -15.26
N GLN A 156 -19.27 4.45 -14.24
CA GLN A 156 -18.58 4.50 -12.95
C GLN A 156 -18.84 3.20 -12.15
N ARG A 157 -17.80 2.55 -11.70
CA ARG A 157 -17.88 1.45 -10.74
C ARG A 157 -18.17 2.01 -9.33
N LYS A 158 -18.83 1.18 -8.52
CA LYS A 158 -19.06 1.44 -7.09
C LYS A 158 -18.22 0.52 -6.18
N VAL A 159 -17.41 -0.34 -6.77
CA VAL A 159 -16.59 -1.32 -6.05
C VAL A 159 -15.15 -1.16 -6.49
N ALA A 160 -14.26 -0.94 -5.52
CA ALA A 160 -12.82 -0.87 -5.76
C ALA A 160 -12.26 -2.25 -6.12
N VAL A 161 -11.23 -2.28 -6.95
CA VAL A 161 -10.50 -3.49 -7.33
C VAL A 161 -9.01 -3.30 -7.12
N ILE A 162 -8.26 -4.40 -7.04
CA ILE A 162 -6.80 -4.40 -6.82
C ILE A 162 -6.07 -3.53 -7.86
N GLU A 163 -6.54 -3.58 -9.11
CA GLU A 163 -5.96 -2.83 -10.23
C GLU A 163 -6.06 -1.31 -10.04
N ASP A 164 -7.04 -0.83 -9.26
CA ASP A 164 -7.15 0.59 -8.90
C ASP A 164 -5.93 1.06 -8.12
N ILE A 165 -5.45 0.25 -7.17
CA ILE A 165 -4.25 0.55 -6.40
C ILE A 165 -3.03 0.67 -7.32
N GLY A 166 -2.86 -0.30 -8.23
CA GLY A 166 -1.75 -0.26 -9.20
C GLY A 166 -1.82 0.98 -10.10
N TRP A 167 -3.01 1.35 -10.54
CA TRP A 167 -3.22 2.53 -11.37
C TRP A 167 -2.89 3.83 -10.61
N ILE A 168 -3.38 3.95 -9.37
CA ILE A 168 -3.10 5.10 -8.51
C ILE A 168 -1.60 5.21 -8.22
N ILE A 169 -0.93 4.11 -7.87
CA ILE A 169 0.53 4.10 -7.65
C ILE A 169 1.26 4.63 -8.88
N ASN A 170 0.93 4.14 -10.08
CA ASN A 170 1.57 4.62 -11.31
C ASN A 170 1.30 6.11 -11.54
N THR A 171 0.09 6.60 -11.30
CA THR A 171 -0.24 8.02 -11.40
C THR A 171 0.64 8.87 -10.49
N PHE A 172 0.84 8.45 -9.22
CA PHE A 172 1.71 9.17 -8.29
C PHE A 172 3.19 9.13 -8.71
N LEU A 173 3.65 8.02 -9.27
CA LEU A 173 5.02 7.90 -9.80
C LEU A 173 5.21 8.77 -11.05
N ASP A 174 4.23 8.83 -11.95
CA ASP A 174 4.25 9.71 -13.11
C ASP A 174 4.31 11.20 -12.69
N GLU A 175 3.54 11.59 -11.67
CA GLU A 175 3.59 12.95 -11.09
C GLU A 175 4.95 13.26 -10.44
N GLN A 176 5.60 12.26 -9.85
CA GLN A 176 6.96 12.38 -9.30
C GLN A 176 7.98 12.54 -10.43
N ASP A 177 7.89 11.76 -11.50
CA ASP A 177 8.76 11.83 -12.68
C ASP A 177 8.60 13.15 -13.42
N ASN A 178 7.39 13.71 -13.44
CA ASN A 178 7.08 15.03 -14.00
C ASN A 178 7.53 16.21 -13.09
N GLY A 179 8.01 15.93 -11.88
CA GLY A 179 8.47 16.94 -10.92
C GLY A 179 7.34 17.64 -10.14
N ASN A 180 6.09 17.19 -10.25
CA ASN A 180 4.96 17.75 -9.52
C ASN A 180 4.92 17.27 -8.06
N LEU A 181 5.51 16.10 -7.77
CA LEU A 181 5.68 15.53 -6.43
C LEU A 181 7.17 15.33 -6.11
N PRO A 182 7.87 16.38 -5.62
CA PRO A 182 9.33 16.35 -5.44
C PRO A 182 9.80 15.56 -4.21
N MET A 183 8.87 15.05 -3.37
CA MET A 183 9.19 14.29 -2.16
C MET A 183 9.16 12.78 -2.42
N PRO A 184 9.90 11.98 -1.64
CA PRO A 184 9.77 10.53 -1.65
C PRO A 184 8.36 10.08 -1.24
N LEU A 185 7.92 8.94 -1.74
CA LEU A 185 6.59 8.37 -1.49
C LEU A 185 6.69 7.08 -0.67
N LEU A 186 5.77 6.90 0.28
CA LEU A 186 5.56 5.65 0.99
C LEU A 186 4.15 5.14 0.68
N PHE A 187 4.04 4.09 -0.13
CA PHE A 187 2.76 3.42 -0.37
C PHE A 187 2.48 2.39 0.72
N ILE A 188 1.29 2.46 1.30
CA ILE A 188 0.83 1.55 2.37
C ILE A 188 -0.48 0.94 1.94
N TRP A 189 -0.59 -0.38 1.94
CA TRP A 189 -1.81 -1.10 1.64
C TRP A 189 -2.24 -1.95 2.85
N ASP A 190 -3.40 -1.63 3.41
CA ASP A 190 -4.01 -2.29 4.56
C ASP A 190 -5.50 -2.59 4.29
N SER A 191 -5.89 -3.84 4.00
CA SER A 191 -5.10 -5.05 3.87
C SER A 191 -5.21 -5.63 2.45
N VAL A 192 -4.23 -6.47 2.08
CA VAL A 192 -4.14 -7.05 0.72
C VAL A 192 -5.34 -7.96 0.37
N GLY A 193 -6.00 -8.56 1.36
CA GLY A 193 -7.09 -9.51 1.13
C GLY A 193 -8.51 -8.93 1.14
N SER A 194 -8.69 -7.62 1.28
CA SER A 194 -9.99 -7.00 1.52
C SER A 194 -10.73 -6.52 0.27
N ILE A 195 -10.07 -6.47 -0.89
CA ILE A 195 -10.69 -6.11 -2.16
C ILE A 195 -10.42 -7.17 -3.24
N GLN A 196 -11.35 -7.25 -4.21
CA GLN A 196 -11.30 -8.24 -5.28
C GLN A 196 -10.49 -7.76 -6.47
N SER A 197 -10.02 -8.68 -7.33
CA SER A 197 -9.41 -8.33 -8.61
C SER A 197 -10.44 -7.90 -9.65
N TRP A 198 -9.98 -7.19 -10.70
CA TRP A 198 -10.81 -6.86 -11.87
C TRP A 198 -11.41 -8.09 -12.52
N LYS A 199 -10.63 -9.17 -12.60
CA LYS A 199 -11.09 -10.44 -13.17
C LYS A 199 -12.26 -11.02 -12.38
N SER A 200 -12.19 -11.02 -11.05
CA SER A 200 -13.29 -11.44 -10.19
C SER A 200 -14.52 -10.55 -10.33
N TYR A 201 -14.31 -9.24 -10.34
CA TYR A 201 -15.39 -8.26 -10.52
C TYR A 201 -16.15 -8.46 -11.83
N THR A 202 -15.46 -8.73 -12.94
CA THR A 202 -16.05 -8.91 -14.27
C THR A 202 -16.54 -10.33 -14.54
N SER A 203 -16.16 -11.30 -13.73
CA SER A 203 -16.56 -12.70 -13.84
C SER A 203 -18.07 -12.86 -13.55
N LYS A 204 -18.80 -13.53 -14.45
CA LYS A 204 -20.22 -13.84 -14.25
C LYS A 204 -20.45 -15.00 -13.27
N VAL A 205 -19.40 -15.64 -12.82
CA VAL A 205 -19.45 -16.78 -11.88
C VAL A 205 -19.29 -16.24 -10.48
N GLY A 206 -20.40 -16.05 -9.78
CA GLY A 206 -20.47 -15.47 -8.45
C GLY A 206 -20.00 -16.40 -7.33
N ASN A 207 -18.75 -16.82 -7.31
CA ASN A 207 -18.13 -17.43 -6.13
C ASN A 207 -16.65 -17.08 -6.06
N ASN A 208 -16.38 -15.91 -5.53
CA ASN A 208 -15.05 -15.31 -5.46
C ASN A 208 -14.34 -15.65 -4.14
N MET A 209 -14.50 -16.87 -3.59
CA MET A 209 -13.80 -17.28 -2.37
C MET A 209 -12.30 -17.53 -2.55
N PHE A 210 -11.77 -17.41 -3.77
CA PHE A 210 -10.38 -17.79 -4.08
C PHE A 210 -9.43 -16.63 -4.44
N ASP A 211 -9.94 -15.38 -4.51
CA ASP A 211 -9.07 -14.23 -4.82
C ASP A 211 -8.39 -13.60 -3.60
N ALA A 212 -8.66 -14.11 -2.41
CA ALA A 212 -8.11 -13.63 -1.13
C ALA A 212 -7.03 -14.56 -0.55
N GLY A 213 -6.36 -15.33 -1.39
CA GLY A 213 -5.30 -16.26 -1.00
C GLY A 213 -3.91 -15.74 -1.25
#